data_bbac8b56e31fea8e5afa2450e2f6676b
#
_entry.id   bbac8b56e31fea8e5afa2450e2f6676b
#
_cell.length_a   1.000
_cell.length_b   1.000
_cell.length_c   1.000
_cell.angle_alpha   90.00
_cell.angle_beta   90.00
_cell.angle_gamma   90.00
#
_symmetry.space_group_name_H-M   'P 1'
#
loop_
_entity.id
_entity.type
_entity.pdbx_description
1 polymer ?
#
loop_
_entity_poly.entity_id
_entity_poly.type
_entity_poly.pdbx_seq_one_letter_code
_entity_poly.pdbx_strand_id
1 'polypeptide(L)'
;LGLDGLPHAVACAKYHVLSNNMGGVGVEYMYESDKKAWVRFRYPRWMYHGPTICGVPVEVSRGFLNGWYAHNGVSLNNPRLGYVCVSEDMTGEFGLCGYFKEYDHDLTTKERLQFAKDEKPPPYVEADQPNPPEGVWNELRLQKANRNYALDYIRNGLCELADVIGAEKTQE
;
A
#
# COMPACT_ATOMS: atom_id res chain seq x y z
N LEU A 1 7.48 5.15 -12.92
CA LEU A 1 6.13 5.71 -12.74
C LEU A 1 6.08 7.24 -12.86
N GLY A 2 7.22 7.90 -13.11
CA GLY A 2 7.28 9.36 -13.25
C GLY A 2 7.09 10.11 -11.92
N LEU A 3 7.52 9.54 -10.81
CA LEU A 3 7.33 10.10 -9.47
C LEU A 3 8.60 10.74 -8.90
N ASP A 4 9.68 10.77 -9.69
CA ASP A 4 10.97 11.30 -9.27
C ASP A 4 10.89 12.81 -9.00
N GLY A 5 11.46 13.23 -7.88
CA GLY A 5 11.48 14.64 -7.46
C GLY A 5 10.22 15.12 -6.74
N LEU A 6 9.19 14.29 -6.59
CA LEU A 6 8.03 14.63 -5.75
C LEU A 6 8.39 14.53 -4.25
N PRO A 7 7.71 15.31 -3.38
CA PRO A 7 7.77 15.11 -1.94
C PRO A 7 7.44 13.66 -1.56
N HIS A 8 8.15 13.07 -0.61
CA HIS A 8 8.08 11.63 -0.35
C HIS A 8 6.67 11.15 0.04
N ALA A 9 5.92 11.90 0.84
CA ALA A 9 4.55 11.53 1.17
C ALA A 9 3.64 11.48 -0.07
N VAL A 10 3.79 12.46 -0.97
CA VAL A 10 3.06 12.54 -2.24
C VAL A 10 3.48 11.42 -3.18
N ALA A 11 4.79 11.19 -3.32
CA ALA A 11 5.34 10.12 -4.17
C ALA A 11 4.83 8.75 -3.74
N CYS A 12 4.83 8.45 -2.43
CA CYS A 12 4.31 7.20 -1.89
C CYS A 12 2.82 7.02 -2.17
N ALA A 13 2.01 8.04 -1.88
CA ALA A 13 0.58 7.95 -2.13
C ALA A 13 0.29 7.71 -3.62
N LYS A 14 0.90 8.47 -4.52
CA LYS A 14 0.76 8.28 -5.98
C LYS A 14 1.28 6.93 -6.46
N TYR A 15 2.40 6.43 -5.88
CA TYR A 15 2.92 5.11 -6.19
C TYR A 15 1.91 4.01 -5.87
N HIS A 16 1.33 4.03 -4.67
CA HIS A 16 0.35 3.03 -4.27
C HIS A 16 -0.93 3.10 -5.11
N VAL A 17 -1.37 4.30 -5.50
CA VAL A 17 -2.50 4.46 -6.41
C VAL A 17 -2.19 3.87 -7.79
N LEU A 18 -1.08 4.27 -8.41
CA LEU A 18 -0.69 3.80 -9.73
C LEU A 18 -0.45 2.30 -9.77
N SER A 19 0.34 1.76 -8.83
CA SER A 19 0.69 0.33 -8.82
C SER A 19 -0.54 -0.55 -8.59
N ASN A 20 -1.44 -0.17 -7.70
CA ASN A 20 -2.67 -0.91 -7.45
C ASN A 20 -3.64 -0.82 -8.64
N ASN A 21 -3.88 0.38 -9.19
CA ASN A 21 -4.77 0.56 -10.34
C ASN A 21 -4.30 -0.23 -11.56
N MET A 22 -2.98 -0.26 -11.82
CA MET A 22 -2.40 -1.10 -12.88
C MET A 22 -2.56 -2.60 -12.62
N GLY A 23 -2.62 -3.01 -11.35
CA GLY A 23 -2.93 -4.38 -10.93
C GLY A 23 -4.42 -4.71 -10.87
N GLY A 24 -5.30 -3.78 -11.27
CA GLY A 24 -6.76 -3.98 -11.25
C GLY A 24 -7.42 -3.67 -9.91
N VAL A 25 -6.70 -3.11 -8.95
CA VAL A 25 -7.22 -2.72 -7.63
C VAL A 25 -7.51 -1.23 -7.60
N GLY A 26 -8.77 -0.84 -7.45
CA GLY A 26 -9.19 0.55 -7.43
C GLY A 26 -8.69 1.29 -6.18
N VAL A 27 -7.81 2.27 -6.36
CA VAL A 27 -7.29 3.12 -5.30
C VAL A 27 -7.35 4.57 -5.74
N GLU A 28 -7.72 5.44 -4.82
CA GLU A 28 -7.91 6.88 -5.02
C GLU A 28 -6.83 7.65 -4.27
N TYR A 29 -6.39 8.74 -4.88
CA TYR A 29 -5.45 9.69 -4.32
C TYR A 29 -6.18 10.94 -3.83
N MET A 30 -5.79 11.46 -2.66
CA MET A 30 -6.24 12.79 -2.22
C MET A 30 -5.02 13.56 -1.68
N TYR A 31 -4.82 14.76 -2.19
CA TYR A 31 -3.76 15.66 -1.76
C TYR A 31 -4.19 16.48 -0.55
N GLU A 32 -3.33 16.61 0.45
CA GLU A 32 -3.53 17.54 1.56
C GLU A 32 -2.37 18.54 1.64
N SER A 33 -1.14 18.06 1.57
CA SER A 33 0.08 18.88 1.54
C SER A 33 1.27 18.08 1.01
N ASP A 34 2.40 18.72 0.78
CA ASP A 34 3.65 18.05 0.40
C ASP A 34 4.13 17.04 1.45
N LYS A 35 3.75 17.22 2.71
CA LYS A 35 4.10 16.35 3.82
C LYS A 35 2.99 15.36 4.21
N LYS A 36 1.79 15.44 3.61
CA LYS A 36 0.66 14.57 3.93
C LYS A 36 -0.18 14.30 2.68
N ALA A 37 -0.26 13.05 2.28
CA ALA A 37 -1.01 12.63 1.10
C ALA A 37 -1.72 11.30 1.36
N TRP A 38 -2.94 11.20 0.88
CA TRP A 38 -3.89 10.16 1.22
C TRP A 38 -4.05 9.12 0.12
N VAL A 39 -4.39 7.89 0.56
CA VAL A 39 -4.82 6.78 -0.29
C VAL A 39 -6.10 6.17 0.29
N ARG A 40 -7.06 5.88 -0.59
CA ARG A 40 -8.31 5.20 -0.22
C ARG A 40 -8.60 4.09 -1.22
N PHE A 41 -8.78 2.87 -0.73
CA PHE A 41 -9.17 1.75 -1.56
C PHE A 41 -10.67 1.79 -1.83
N ARG A 42 -11.04 1.56 -3.10
CA ARG A 42 -12.44 1.31 -3.43
C ARG A 42 -12.82 -0.09 -2.96
N TYR A 43 -13.95 -0.18 -2.30
CA TYR A 43 -14.49 -1.45 -1.84
C TYR A 43 -15.25 -2.15 -2.99
N PRO A 44 -15.18 -3.50 -3.09
CA PRO A 44 -14.29 -4.39 -2.33
C PRO A 44 -12.87 -4.41 -2.87
N ARG A 45 -11.87 -4.61 -1.99
CA ARG A 45 -10.52 -4.91 -2.44
C ARG A 45 -10.46 -6.29 -3.10
N TRP A 46 -9.66 -6.43 -4.17
CA TRP A 46 -9.57 -7.66 -4.96
C TRP A 46 -9.22 -8.91 -4.14
N MET A 47 -8.39 -8.77 -3.10
CA MET A 47 -7.95 -9.90 -2.27
C MET A 47 -9.04 -10.44 -1.34
N TYR A 48 -10.19 -9.78 -1.26
CA TYR A 48 -11.26 -10.14 -0.35
C TYR A 48 -12.59 -10.34 -1.11
N HIS A 49 -12.58 -11.20 -2.10
CA HIS A 49 -13.82 -11.54 -2.83
C HIS A 49 -14.77 -12.37 -1.96
N GLY A 50 -15.99 -11.91 -1.87
CA GLY A 50 -17.09 -12.62 -1.22
C GLY A 50 -16.80 -13.02 0.24
N PRO A 51 -17.12 -14.24 0.66
CA PRO A 51 -16.95 -14.69 2.04
C PRO A 51 -15.51 -14.77 2.54
N THR A 52 -14.53 -14.73 1.65
CA THR A 52 -13.10 -14.84 2.00
C THR A 52 -12.66 -13.75 2.98
N ILE A 53 -13.26 -12.57 2.89
CA ILE A 53 -12.94 -11.44 3.81
C ILE A 53 -13.20 -11.82 5.28
N CYS A 54 -14.20 -12.65 5.55
CA CYS A 54 -14.57 -13.04 6.91
C CYS A 54 -13.57 -14.03 7.54
N GLY A 55 -12.77 -14.71 6.71
CA GLY A 55 -11.79 -15.70 7.17
C GLY A 55 -10.36 -15.17 7.31
N VAL A 56 -10.10 -13.92 6.91
CA VAL A 56 -8.75 -13.35 6.99
C VAL A 56 -8.56 -12.62 8.32
N PRO A 57 -7.58 -13.03 9.16
CA PRO A 57 -7.28 -12.30 10.40
C PRO A 57 -6.83 -10.86 10.14
N VAL A 58 -7.19 -9.95 11.05
CA VAL A 58 -6.79 -8.53 10.97
C VAL A 58 -5.27 -8.36 10.94
N GLU A 59 -4.53 -9.24 11.57
CA GLU A 59 -3.07 -9.26 11.61
C GLU A 59 -2.46 -9.39 10.21
N VAL A 60 -3.10 -10.14 9.32
CA VAL A 60 -2.67 -10.28 7.91
C VAL A 60 -2.78 -8.93 7.19
N SER A 61 -3.93 -8.23 7.34
CA SER A 61 -4.10 -6.89 6.78
C SER A 61 -3.06 -5.90 7.34
N ARG A 62 -2.84 -5.92 8.66
CA ARG A 62 -1.83 -5.07 9.32
C ARG A 62 -0.40 -5.44 8.96
N GLY A 63 -0.14 -6.71 8.65
CA GLY A 63 1.12 -7.17 8.08
C GLY A 63 1.43 -6.45 6.76
N PHE A 64 0.46 -6.30 5.87
CA PHE A 64 0.60 -5.51 4.64
C PHE A 64 0.86 -4.02 4.92
N LEU A 65 0.16 -3.44 5.90
CA LEU A 65 0.39 -2.05 6.27
C LEU A 65 1.81 -1.82 6.80
N ASN A 66 2.34 -2.75 7.60
CA ASN A 66 3.70 -2.69 8.11
C ASN A 66 4.74 -2.92 7.01
N GLY A 67 4.61 -4.02 6.26
CA GLY A 67 5.62 -4.48 5.31
C GLY A 67 5.65 -3.69 4.01
N TRP A 68 4.55 -3.05 3.63
CA TRP A 68 4.46 -2.31 2.38
C TRP A 68 4.32 -0.80 2.61
N TYR A 69 3.30 -0.35 3.35
CA TYR A 69 3.04 1.09 3.53
C TYR A 69 4.04 1.76 4.47
N ALA A 70 4.15 1.27 5.69
CA ALA A 70 5.08 1.83 6.68
C ALA A 70 6.56 1.65 6.29
N HIS A 71 6.86 0.61 5.48
CA HIS A 71 8.21 0.35 4.99
C HIS A 71 8.69 1.35 3.93
N ASN A 72 7.81 2.16 3.34
CA ASN A 72 8.23 3.16 2.34
C ASN A 72 9.28 4.13 2.88
N GLY A 73 9.21 4.50 4.15
CA GLY A 73 10.25 5.34 4.79
C GLY A 73 11.64 4.70 4.77
N VAL A 74 11.70 3.38 4.94
CA VAL A 74 12.97 2.62 4.83
C VAL A 74 13.44 2.60 3.38
N SER A 75 12.56 2.24 2.46
CA SER A 75 12.88 2.12 1.03
C SER A 75 13.36 3.44 0.42
N LEU A 76 12.85 4.56 0.89
CA LEU A 76 13.22 5.91 0.44
C LEU A 76 14.35 6.53 1.28
N ASN A 77 14.90 5.79 2.25
CA ASN A 77 15.90 6.29 3.19
C ASN A 77 15.44 7.60 3.87
N ASN A 78 14.14 7.70 4.19
CA ASN A 78 13.54 8.81 4.90
C ASN A 78 13.01 8.34 6.27
N PRO A 79 13.78 8.51 7.36
CA PRO A 79 13.38 8.04 8.69
C PRO A 79 12.16 8.79 9.24
N ARG A 80 11.77 9.92 8.65
CA ARG A 80 10.63 10.75 9.09
C ARG A 80 9.32 10.40 8.38
N LEU A 81 9.35 9.48 7.41
CA LEU A 81 8.16 9.09 6.67
C LEU A 81 7.47 7.89 7.32
N GLY A 82 6.19 8.05 7.65
CA GLY A 82 5.31 7.00 8.18
C GLY A 82 3.98 6.91 7.44
N TYR A 83 3.20 5.92 7.83
CA TYR A 83 1.83 5.71 7.36
C TYR A 83 0.85 5.72 8.53
N VAL A 84 -0.26 6.40 8.37
CA VAL A 84 -1.35 6.46 9.34
C VAL A 84 -2.60 5.85 8.71
N CYS A 85 -3.10 4.77 9.28
CA CYS A 85 -4.34 4.11 8.88
C CYS A 85 -5.52 4.72 9.62
N VAL A 86 -6.54 5.18 8.89
CA VAL A 86 -7.74 5.79 9.47
C VAL A 86 -8.96 4.88 9.39
N SER A 87 -8.94 3.90 8.50
CA SER A 87 -10.04 2.94 8.31
C SER A 87 -9.49 1.60 7.83
N GLU A 88 -10.02 0.50 8.35
CA GLU A 88 -9.67 -0.88 8.00
C GLU A 88 -10.92 -1.66 7.62
N ASP A 89 -10.95 -2.24 6.43
CA ASP A 89 -12.07 -3.10 5.98
C ASP A 89 -12.19 -4.41 6.81
N MET A 90 -11.09 -4.91 7.37
CA MET A 90 -11.06 -6.13 8.18
C MET A 90 -11.64 -5.96 9.59
N THR A 91 -11.86 -4.75 10.04
CA THR A 91 -12.44 -4.45 11.37
C THR A 91 -13.91 -4.00 11.27
N GLY A 92 -14.56 -4.24 10.13
CA GLY A 92 -15.95 -3.85 9.88
C GLY A 92 -16.13 -2.38 9.49
N GLU A 93 -15.03 -1.67 9.21
CA GLU A 93 -15.07 -0.30 8.71
C GLU A 93 -15.19 -0.30 7.18
N PHE A 94 -15.68 0.81 6.63
CA PHE A 94 -15.88 0.94 5.19
C PHE A 94 -14.57 1.22 4.45
N GLY A 95 -13.93 0.16 3.98
CA GLY A 95 -12.73 0.23 3.14
C GLY A 95 -11.45 0.54 3.88
N LEU A 96 -10.33 0.33 3.21
CA LEU A 96 -9.01 0.74 3.70
C LEU A 96 -8.72 2.17 3.28
N CYS A 97 -8.41 3.02 4.25
CA CYS A 97 -8.02 4.41 4.02
C CYS A 97 -6.91 4.82 4.98
N GLY A 98 -6.02 5.65 4.52
CA GLY A 98 -4.96 6.23 5.32
C GLY A 98 -4.12 7.24 4.54
N TYR A 99 -3.05 7.70 5.15
CA TYR A 99 -2.18 8.69 4.54
C TYR A 99 -0.71 8.45 4.87
N PHE A 100 0.16 8.84 3.95
CA PHE A 100 1.58 9.01 4.18
C PHE A 100 1.82 10.38 4.80
N LYS A 101 2.68 10.43 5.83
CA LYS A 101 3.03 11.67 6.50
C LYS A 101 4.52 11.73 6.77
N GLU A 102 5.12 12.87 6.41
CA GLU A 102 6.48 13.21 6.81
C GLU A 102 6.45 14.06 8.08
N TYR A 103 7.07 13.54 9.13
CA TYR A 103 7.14 14.16 10.44
C TYR A 103 8.35 15.12 10.53
N ASP A 104 8.41 15.90 11.59
CA ASP A 104 9.52 16.81 11.89
C ASP A 104 10.67 16.14 12.66
N HIS A 105 10.49 14.87 13.05
CA HIS A 105 11.44 14.03 13.78
C HIS A 105 11.54 12.64 13.16
N ASP A 106 12.62 11.93 13.48
CA ASP A 106 12.82 10.55 13.04
C ASP A 106 11.90 9.60 13.81
N LEU A 107 11.28 8.68 13.07
CA LEU A 107 10.35 7.69 13.58
C LEU A 107 11.08 6.40 13.98
N THR A 108 10.74 5.86 15.12
CA THR A 108 11.08 4.47 15.46
C THR A 108 10.30 3.50 14.56
N THR A 109 10.72 2.24 14.50
CA THR A 109 10.03 1.21 13.72
C THR A 109 8.54 1.09 14.09
N LYS A 110 8.19 1.27 15.37
CA LYS A 110 6.81 1.19 15.86
C LYS A 110 5.96 2.41 15.48
N GLU A 111 6.59 3.57 15.35
CA GLU A 111 5.90 4.83 15.00
C GLU A 111 5.63 4.96 13.50
N ARG A 112 6.25 4.13 12.66
CA ARG A 112 6.05 4.16 11.21
C ARG A 112 4.65 3.74 10.77
N LEU A 113 3.95 2.93 11.56
CA LEU A 113 2.55 2.60 11.38
C LEU A 113 1.75 3.11 12.57
N GLN A 114 0.81 4.00 12.32
CA GLN A 114 -0.08 4.56 13.33
C GLN A 114 -1.53 4.38 12.91
N PHE A 115 -2.47 4.53 13.86
CA PHE A 115 -3.90 4.45 13.63
C PHE A 115 -4.58 5.69 14.18
N ALA A 116 -5.42 6.34 13.35
CA ALA A 116 -6.13 7.56 13.69
C ALA A 116 -7.58 7.50 13.15
N LYS A 117 -8.41 6.72 13.81
CA LYS A 117 -9.78 6.38 13.36
C LYS A 117 -10.72 7.59 13.25
N ASP A 118 -10.42 8.69 13.92
CA ASP A 118 -11.25 9.90 13.92
C ASP A 118 -10.91 10.85 12.74
N GLU A 119 -9.80 10.62 12.05
CA GLU A 119 -9.40 11.42 10.91
C GLU A 119 -10.13 11.00 9.64
N LYS A 120 -10.40 11.99 8.78
CA LYS A 120 -11.08 11.80 7.50
C LYS A 120 -10.26 12.37 6.34
N PRO A 121 -10.27 11.70 5.18
CA PRO A 121 -9.59 12.22 4.00
C PRO A 121 -10.24 13.51 3.51
N PRO A 122 -9.46 14.39 2.85
CA PRO A 122 -10.02 15.52 2.10
C PRO A 122 -10.93 15.01 0.96
N PRO A 123 -11.70 15.91 0.33
CA PRO A 123 -12.54 15.53 -0.79
C PRO A 123 -11.74 14.90 -1.94
N TYR A 124 -12.33 13.90 -2.58
CA TYR A 124 -11.80 13.33 -3.81
C TYR A 124 -11.88 14.33 -4.96
N VAL A 125 -10.79 14.45 -5.73
CA VAL A 125 -10.71 15.30 -6.92
C VAL A 125 -10.23 14.44 -8.08
N GLU A 126 -11.07 14.27 -9.10
CA GLU A 126 -10.77 13.46 -10.28
C GLU A 126 -9.54 13.97 -11.04
N ALA A 127 -9.41 15.29 -11.19
CA ALA A 127 -8.29 15.91 -11.90
C ALA A 127 -6.92 15.69 -11.24
N ASP A 128 -6.88 15.36 -9.95
CA ASP A 128 -5.64 15.13 -9.20
C ASP A 128 -5.15 13.69 -9.28
N GLN A 129 -5.95 12.79 -9.88
CA GLN A 129 -5.60 11.38 -9.92
C GLN A 129 -4.35 11.15 -10.77
N PRO A 130 -3.35 10.41 -10.26
CA PRO A 130 -2.14 10.14 -11.01
C PRO A 130 -2.41 9.20 -12.18
N ASN A 131 -1.81 9.51 -13.31
CA ASN A 131 -1.79 8.63 -14.48
C ASN A 131 -0.37 8.13 -14.74
N PRO A 132 -0.21 6.89 -15.21
CA PRO A 132 1.10 6.41 -15.62
C PRO A 132 1.62 7.22 -16.82
N PRO A 133 2.95 7.39 -16.95
CA PRO A 133 3.52 8.11 -18.09
C PRO A 133 3.06 7.51 -19.43
N GLU A 134 2.65 8.38 -20.35
CA GLU A 134 2.21 7.97 -21.70
C GLU A 134 3.29 7.20 -22.45
N GLY A 135 2.89 6.18 -23.21
CA GLY A 135 3.79 5.36 -24.05
C GLY A 135 4.75 4.45 -23.28
N VAL A 136 4.84 4.58 -21.95
CA VAL A 136 5.76 3.76 -21.13
C VAL A 136 5.14 2.41 -20.77
N TRP A 137 3.84 2.38 -20.49
CA TRP A 137 3.11 1.19 -20.03
C TRP A 137 2.19 0.65 -21.12
N ASN A 138 2.75 -0.12 -22.06
CA ASN A 138 1.97 -0.91 -22.99
C ASN A 138 1.52 -2.23 -22.35
N GLU A 139 0.59 -2.93 -22.99
CA GLU A 139 0.00 -4.19 -22.47
C GLU A 139 1.06 -5.25 -22.18
N LEU A 140 2.03 -5.45 -23.05
CA LEU A 140 3.10 -6.44 -22.88
C LEU A 140 3.95 -6.14 -21.64
N ARG A 141 4.31 -4.87 -21.43
CA ARG A 141 5.06 -4.44 -20.23
C ARG A 141 4.27 -4.62 -18.97
N LEU A 142 2.98 -4.31 -18.99
CA LEU A 142 2.07 -4.49 -17.86
C LEU A 142 1.93 -5.97 -17.50
N GLN A 143 1.70 -6.84 -18.46
CA GLN A 143 1.63 -8.30 -18.27
C GLN A 143 2.94 -8.85 -17.68
N LYS A 144 4.09 -8.40 -18.20
CA LYS A 144 5.40 -8.80 -17.65
C LYS A 144 5.59 -8.34 -16.21
N ALA A 145 5.21 -7.11 -15.89
CA ALA A 145 5.31 -6.57 -14.54
C ALA A 145 4.42 -7.36 -13.55
N ASN A 146 3.17 -7.62 -13.91
CA ASN A 146 2.24 -8.39 -13.09
C ASN A 146 2.72 -9.82 -12.87
N ARG A 147 3.23 -10.48 -13.92
CA ARG A 147 3.83 -11.82 -13.80
C ARG A 147 5.04 -11.82 -12.87
N ASN A 148 5.95 -10.88 -13.02
CA ASN A 148 7.15 -10.81 -12.19
C ASN A 148 6.77 -10.54 -10.71
N TYR A 149 5.82 -9.65 -10.48
CA TYR A 149 5.28 -9.39 -9.14
C TYR A 149 4.72 -10.65 -8.48
N ALA A 150 3.92 -11.43 -9.21
CA ALA A 150 3.38 -12.70 -8.71
C ALA A 150 4.47 -13.72 -8.40
N LEU A 151 5.48 -13.85 -9.27
CA LEU A 151 6.60 -14.77 -9.07
C LEU A 151 7.46 -14.38 -7.86
N ASP A 152 7.72 -13.09 -7.68
CA ASP A 152 8.49 -12.60 -6.53
C ASP A 152 7.71 -12.81 -5.23
N TYR A 153 6.38 -12.67 -5.26
CA TYR A 153 5.52 -12.96 -4.12
C TYR A 153 5.61 -14.42 -3.68
N ILE A 154 5.52 -15.34 -4.64
CA ILE A 154 5.63 -16.78 -4.37
C ILE A 154 7.03 -17.10 -3.83
N ARG A 155 8.09 -16.62 -4.50
CA ARG A 155 9.47 -16.88 -4.10
C ARG A 155 9.76 -16.40 -2.67
N ASN A 156 9.42 -15.16 -2.37
CA ASN A 156 9.68 -14.58 -1.06
C ASN A 156 8.77 -15.21 0.01
N GLY A 157 7.49 -15.44 -0.32
CA GLY A 157 6.53 -16.05 0.61
C GLY A 157 6.92 -17.47 1.03
N LEU A 158 7.48 -18.29 0.13
CA LEU A 158 7.96 -19.62 0.47
C LEU A 158 9.20 -19.59 1.39
N CYS A 159 10.12 -18.64 1.17
CA CYS A 159 11.26 -18.46 2.06
C CYS A 159 10.82 -18.06 3.47
N GLU A 160 9.95 -17.04 3.58
CA GLU A 160 9.41 -16.58 4.87
C GLU A 160 8.61 -17.69 5.57
N LEU A 161 7.84 -18.48 4.82
CA LEU A 161 7.10 -19.60 5.37
C LEU A 161 8.05 -20.66 5.94
N ALA A 162 9.13 -21.00 5.22
CA ALA A 162 10.14 -21.93 5.68
C ALA A 162 10.84 -21.45 6.97
N ASP A 163 11.07 -20.15 7.09
CA ASP A 163 11.65 -19.56 8.30
C ASP A 163 10.70 -19.63 9.51
N VAL A 164 9.39 -19.51 9.27
CA VAL A 164 8.38 -19.51 10.34
C VAL A 164 7.99 -20.91 10.80
N ILE A 165 7.73 -21.85 9.88
CA ILE A 165 7.21 -23.19 10.21
C ILE A 165 8.21 -24.34 9.99
N GLY A 166 9.37 -24.05 9.43
CA GLY A 166 10.42 -25.00 9.09
C GLY A 166 10.31 -25.51 7.65
N ALA A 167 11.47 -25.78 7.04
CA ALA A 167 11.56 -26.18 5.64
C ALA A 167 10.81 -27.50 5.31
N GLU A 168 10.79 -28.46 6.23
CA GLU A 168 10.08 -29.74 6.03
C GLU A 168 8.57 -29.53 5.88
N LYS A 169 7.95 -28.74 6.77
CA LYS A 169 6.50 -28.43 6.71
C LYS A 169 6.12 -27.54 5.53
N THR A 170 7.07 -26.80 4.98
CA THR A 170 6.82 -25.94 3.82
C THR A 170 6.75 -26.75 2.51
N GLN A 171 7.26 -27.98 2.50
CA GLN A 171 7.23 -28.89 1.34
C GLN A 171 5.95 -29.73 1.25
N GLU A 172 5.16 -29.82 2.31
CA GLU A 172 3.84 -30.47 2.34
C GLU A 172 2.74 -29.53 1.78
#